data_51c8e722636f6bfa6e77467aa43ce0f9
#
_entry.id   51c8e722636f6bfa6e77467aa43ce0f9
#
_cell.length_a   1.000
_cell.length_b   1.000
_cell.length_c   1.000
_cell.angle_alpha   90.00
_cell.angle_beta   90.00
_cell.angle_gamma   90.00
#
_symmetry.space_group_name_H-M   'P 1'
#
loop_
_entity.id
_entity.type
_entity.pdbx_description
1 polymer ?
#
loop_
_entity_poly.entity_id
_entity_poly.type
_entity_poly.pdbx_seq_one_letter_code
_entity_poly.pdbx_strand_id
1 'polypeptide(L)'
;MDSINEIPDSPFEPWRPVSPENFKGRIKDKNKILKRLPKVLKQGVPEHFFITGKRGMGKTSFINYVSMVAEVEYNMVPIRINNSGGKTVDELVQKLLDALIVEFKKDYLGKSIVDKVKNTIKEFKVAGTGVSLKDNQETVHNIKTHFAEFLVKTCDKLPENYGIFIVIDDLNGLSNNEEFTDWYKGFFEILTLREYHLPVVFNLICYPNEFDELCLINESFSRMFHLIEIGNLDNKDIESFFKSSFEEVGIEFEDGFDSLEPMVYFSWGMPLIMQQIGDSIFWNAQEGSKINELIVYMGITDAAEELSRKQLRSKLNKIRSDTYMDIFLKLGSHRLITFKKSEFKQYLTTSERKSFDAFLNRAKNLGIIESIGRDNSGEYGFVNTLYFTYFMMLSAKNDYEQSQKYH
;
A
#
# COMPACT_ATOMS: atom_id res chain seq x y z
N MET A 1 6.13 29.47 -34.34
CA MET A 1 5.78 28.85 -33.06
C MET A 1 5.72 27.37 -33.36
N ASP A 2 6.85 26.72 -33.15
CA ASP A 2 6.98 25.31 -33.40
C ASP A 2 6.06 24.59 -32.45
N SER A 3 5.23 23.68 -33.00
CA SER A 3 4.44 22.76 -32.21
C SER A 3 5.39 22.04 -31.23
N ILE A 4 5.24 22.31 -29.95
CA ILE A 4 5.80 21.45 -28.92
C ILE A 4 5.13 20.11 -29.19
N ASN A 5 5.85 19.16 -29.80
CA ASN A 5 5.42 17.78 -29.86
C ASN A 5 5.10 17.40 -28.43
N GLU A 6 3.84 17.08 -28.14
CA GLU A 6 3.44 16.61 -26.82
C GLU A 6 4.22 15.30 -26.58
N ILE A 7 5.27 15.41 -25.77
CA ILE A 7 5.98 14.22 -25.28
C ILE A 7 4.93 13.42 -24.52
N PRO A 8 4.69 12.15 -24.88
CA PRO A 8 3.68 11.36 -24.19
C PRO A 8 4.01 11.30 -22.70
N ASP A 9 2.98 11.40 -21.86
CA ASP A 9 3.14 11.24 -20.43
C ASP A 9 3.55 9.79 -20.11
N SER A 10 4.40 9.62 -19.09
CA SER A 10 4.78 8.30 -18.62
C SER A 10 3.55 7.52 -18.13
N PRO A 11 3.35 6.27 -18.56
CA PRO A 11 2.26 5.43 -18.06
C PRO A 11 2.51 4.95 -16.63
N PHE A 12 3.65 5.31 -16.04
CA PHE A 12 4.09 4.89 -14.72
C PHE A 12 3.97 6.01 -13.70
N GLU A 13 3.46 5.69 -12.50
CA GLU A 13 3.23 6.64 -11.40
C GLU A 13 3.88 6.15 -10.09
N PRO A 14 5.23 6.23 -9.96
CA PRO A 14 5.96 5.57 -8.86
C PRO A 14 5.63 6.11 -7.45
N TRP A 15 5.07 7.33 -7.35
CA TRP A 15 4.94 8.03 -6.07
C TRP A 15 3.51 8.22 -5.60
N ARG A 16 2.54 7.74 -6.35
CA ARG A 16 1.12 7.79 -6.01
C ARG A 16 0.42 6.47 -6.33
N PRO A 17 -0.73 6.20 -5.73
CA PRO A 17 -1.54 5.07 -6.11
C PRO A 17 -1.90 5.15 -7.60
N VAL A 18 -1.73 4.04 -8.33
CA VAL A 18 -2.18 3.98 -9.73
C VAL A 18 -3.69 4.17 -9.82
N SER A 19 -4.12 4.77 -10.91
CA SER A 19 -5.55 4.90 -11.20
C SER A 19 -6.21 3.51 -11.26
N PRO A 20 -7.47 3.37 -10.87
CA PRO A 20 -8.15 2.07 -10.89
C PRO A 20 -8.14 1.41 -12.27
N GLU A 21 -8.22 2.18 -13.35
CA GLU A 21 -8.21 1.71 -14.73
C GLU A 21 -6.88 1.02 -15.09
N ASN A 22 -5.78 1.51 -14.52
CA ASN A 22 -4.42 0.99 -14.75
C ASN A 22 -4.01 -0.10 -13.76
N PHE A 23 -4.91 -0.53 -12.87
CA PHE A 23 -4.60 -1.56 -11.88
C PHE A 23 -4.60 -2.95 -12.51
N LYS A 24 -3.44 -3.61 -12.54
CA LYS A 24 -3.25 -4.96 -13.12
C LYS A 24 -3.02 -6.02 -12.04
N GLY A 25 -3.29 -7.28 -12.37
CA GLY A 25 -2.98 -8.44 -11.53
C GLY A 25 -3.89 -8.64 -10.31
N ARG A 26 -3.42 -9.45 -9.36
CA ARG A 26 -4.07 -9.76 -8.07
C ARG A 26 -5.49 -10.31 -8.18
N ILE A 27 -5.78 -11.11 -9.21
CA ILE A 27 -7.12 -11.65 -9.50
C ILE A 27 -7.67 -12.43 -8.30
N LYS A 28 -6.81 -13.22 -7.62
CA LYS A 28 -7.23 -14.01 -6.46
C LYS A 28 -7.71 -13.12 -5.31
N ASP A 29 -6.97 -12.05 -5.01
CA ASP A 29 -7.29 -11.17 -3.88
C ASP A 29 -8.51 -10.29 -4.18
N LYS A 30 -8.62 -9.76 -5.40
CA LYS A 30 -9.83 -9.06 -5.87
C LYS A 30 -11.07 -9.93 -5.71
N ASN A 31 -11.00 -11.17 -6.13
CA ASN A 31 -12.11 -12.12 -6.06
C ASN A 31 -12.52 -12.49 -4.62
N LYS A 32 -11.64 -12.36 -3.62
CA LYS A 32 -12.00 -12.58 -2.21
C LYS A 32 -13.08 -11.60 -1.75
N ILE A 33 -13.02 -10.35 -2.23
CA ILE A 33 -14.01 -9.31 -1.91
C ILE A 33 -15.19 -9.37 -2.89
N LEU A 34 -14.91 -9.22 -4.19
CA LEU A 34 -15.94 -8.99 -5.21
C LEU A 34 -16.98 -10.10 -5.28
N LYS A 35 -16.58 -11.37 -5.13
CA LYS A 35 -17.52 -12.51 -5.14
C LYS A 35 -18.50 -12.54 -3.96
N ARG A 36 -18.27 -11.75 -2.90
CA ARG A 36 -19.15 -11.66 -1.74
C ARG A 36 -20.19 -10.54 -1.87
N LEU A 37 -19.92 -9.53 -2.71
CA LEU A 37 -20.80 -8.37 -2.85
C LEU A 37 -22.26 -8.73 -3.20
N PRO A 38 -22.55 -9.66 -4.14
CA PRO A 38 -23.93 -10.05 -4.43
C PRO A 38 -24.66 -10.63 -3.22
N LYS A 39 -23.95 -11.38 -2.38
CA LYS A 39 -24.54 -11.95 -1.15
C LYS A 39 -24.79 -10.85 -0.10
N VAL A 40 -23.86 -9.92 0.08
CA VAL A 40 -24.02 -8.77 0.97
C VAL A 40 -25.26 -7.96 0.59
N LEU A 41 -25.42 -7.63 -0.69
CA LEU A 41 -26.57 -6.87 -1.19
C LEU A 41 -27.89 -7.63 -1.00
N LYS A 42 -27.91 -8.92 -1.35
CA LYS A 42 -29.14 -9.72 -1.30
C LYS A 42 -29.58 -10.08 0.12
N GLN A 43 -28.63 -10.43 0.98
CA GLN A 43 -28.92 -10.93 2.33
C GLN A 43 -28.82 -9.85 3.41
N GLY A 44 -28.17 -8.71 3.11
CA GLY A 44 -27.92 -7.66 4.09
C GLY A 44 -27.00 -8.10 5.23
N VAL A 45 -26.16 -9.12 4.99
CA VAL A 45 -25.18 -9.58 5.98
C VAL A 45 -23.86 -8.87 5.70
N PRO A 46 -23.34 -8.05 6.63
CA PRO A 46 -22.11 -7.32 6.41
C PRO A 46 -20.90 -8.25 6.35
N GLU A 47 -19.92 -7.84 5.54
CA GLU A 47 -18.63 -8.54 5.40
C GLU A 47 -17.51 -7.63 5.86
N HIS A 48 -16.52 -8.19 6.56
CA HIS A 48 -15.42 -7.47 7.13
C HIS A 48 -14.08 -8.01 6.59
N PHE A 49 -13.30 -7.14 5.97
CA PHE A 49 -11.98 -7.47 5.43
C PHE A 49 -10.89 -6.70 6.15
N PHE A 50 -9.78 -7.38 6.41
CA PHE A 50 -8.56 -6.75 6.90
C PHE A 50 -7.46 -6.94 5.85
N ILE A 51 -6.92 -5.83 5.34
CA ILE A 51 -5.97 -5.83 4.25
C ILE A 51 -4.62 -5.39 4.80
N THR A 52 -3.64 -6.29 4.78
CA THR A 52 -2.28 -6.02 5.24
C THR A 52 -1.28 -6.12 4.09
N GLY A 53 -0.11 -5.57 4.29
CA GLY A 53 1.02 -5.66 3.36
C GLY A 53 2.07 -4.60 3.63
N LYS A 54 3.32 -4.88 3.26
CA LYS A 54 4.43 -3.94 3.43
C LYS A 54 4.19 -2.64 2.64
N ARG A 55 4.96 -1.60 2.97
CA ARG A 55 4.93 -0.34 2.23
C ARG A 55 5.34 -0.56 0.78
N GLY A 56 4.63 0.08 -0.17
CA GLY A 56 4.92 -0.06 -1.61
C GLY A 56 4.28 -1.28 -2.28
N MET A 57 3.54 -2.13 -1.54
CA MET A 57 2.85 -3.31 -2.09
C MET A 57 1.55 -2.98 -2.83
N GLY A 58 1.13 -1.72 -2.89
CA GLY A 58 -0.05 -1.30 -3.64
C GLY A 58 -1.38 -1.55 -2.93
N LYS A 59 -1.42 -1.59 -1.57
CA LYS A 59 -2.67 -1.74 -0.80
C LYS A 59 -3.73 -0.71 -1.17
N THR A 60 -3.35 0.56 -1.20
CA THR A 60 -4.26 1.67 -1.56
C THR A 60 -4.74 1.56 -3.00
N SER A 61 -3.85 1.23 -3.95
CA SER A 61 -4.25 1.00 -5.35
C SER A 61 -5.21 -0.17 -5.50
N PHE A 62 -4.94 -1.27 -4.78
CA PHE A 62 -5.80 -2.45 -4.74
C PHE A 62 -7.21 -2.11 -4.28
N ILE A 63 -7.34 -1.43 -3.13
CA ILE A 63 -8.68 -1.13 -2.60
C ILE A 63 -9.39 -0.04 -3.40
N ASN A 64 -8.67 0.89 -4.04
CA ASN A 64 -9.25 1.86 -4.96
C ASN A 64 -9.88 1.17 -6.16
N TYR A 65 -9.18 0.19 -6.75
CA TYR A 65 -9.72 -0.63 -7.84
C TYR A 65 -10.96 -1.42 -7.39
N VAL A 66 -10.88 -2.15 -6.28
CA VAL A 66 -12.02 -2.94 -5.77
C VAL A 66 -13.22 -2.05 -5.44
N SER A 67 -12.96 -0.87 -4.88
CA SER A 67 -14.00 0.12 -4.56
C SER A 67 -14.67 0.66 -5.82
N MET A 68 -13.91 0.94 -6.90
CA MET A 68 -14.48 1.37 -8.18
C MET A 68 -15.37 0.26 -8.79
N VAL A 69 -14.90 -0.99 -8.79
CA VAL A 69 -15.70 -2.12 -9.29
C VAL A 69 -16.97 -2.32 -8.44
N ALA A 70 -16.84 -2.19 -7.11
CA ALA A 70 -17.98 -2.28 -6.19
C ALA A 70 -19.04 -1.18 -6.48
N GLU A 71 -18.58 0.04 -6.78
CA GLU A 71 -19.46 1.15 -7.16
C GLU A 71 -20.15 0.93 -8.50
N VAL A 72 -19.38 0.61 -9.55
CA VAL A 72 -19.87 0.56 -10.93
C VAL A 72 -20.69 -0.70 -11.21
N GLU A 73 -20.24 -1.85 -10.73
CA GLU A 73 -20.86 -3.14 -11.06
C GLU A 73 -21.88 -3.63 -10.02
N TYR A 74 -21.76 -3.15 -8.78
CA TYR A 74 -22.56 -3.65 -7.65
C TYR A 74 -23.36 -2.58 -6.91
N ASN A 75 -23.43 -1.33 -7.40
CA ASN A 75 -24.15 -0.23 -6.75
C ASN A 75 -23.75 -0.01 -5.26
N MET A 76 -22.49 -0.24 -4.91
CA MET A 76 -21.99 0.00 -3.56
C MET A 76 -21.47 1.45 -3.45
N VAL A 77 -22.06 2.23 -2.56
CA VAL A 77 -21.63 3.62 -2.32
C VAL A 77 -20.26 3.62 -1.60
N PRO A 78 -19.17 4.13 -2.20
CA PRO A 78 -17.84 4.05 -1.62
C PRO A 78 -17.62 5.15 -0.57
N ILE A 79 -17.46 4.79 0.69
CA ILE A 79 -17.07 5.68 1.78
C ILE A 79 -15.60 5.45 2.09
N ARG A 80 -14.72 6.33 1.63
CA ARG A 80 -13.27 6.18 1.77
C ARG A 80 -12.69 7.25 2.67
N ILE A 81 -11.94 6.81 3.67
CA ILE A 81 -11.17 7.70 4.54
C ILE A 81 -9.72 7.24 4.64
N ASN A 82 -8.81 8.22 4.74
CA ASN A 82 -7.45 8.00 5.20
C ASN A 82 -7.39 8.42 6.67
N ASN A 83 -7.06 7.45 7.56
CA ASN A 83 -7.00 7.72 8.99
C ASN A 83 -5.61 8.15 9.46
N SER A 84 -4.70 8.50 8.55
CA SER A 84 -3.37 9.00 8.91
C SER A 84 -3.47 10.09 9.99
N GLY A 85 -2.75 9.88 11.09
CA GLY A 85 -2.73 10.79 12.23
C GLY A 85 -3.94 10.74 13.16
N GLY A 86 -5.02 10.00 12.83
CA GLY A 86 -6.16 9.81 13.74
C GLY A 86 -5.80 8.85 14.87
N LYS A 87 -6.05 9.26 16.12
CA LYS A 87 -5.64 8.52 17.33
C LYS A 87 -6.80 8.04 18.18
N THR A 88 -8.01 8.48 17.92
CA THR A 88 -9.20 8.14 18.70
C THR A 88 -10.31 7.60 17.80
N VAL A 89 -11.23 6.84 18.40
CA VAL A 89 -12.41 6.33 17.70
C VAL A 89 -13.34 7.47 17.30
N ASP A 90 -13.43 8.53 18.12
CA ASP A 90 -14.24 9.72 17.80
C ASP A 90 -13.74 10.42 16.54
N GLU A 91 -12.41 10.57 16.37
CA GLU A 91 -11.81 11.12 15.14
C GLU A 91 -12.10 10.22 13.92
N LEU A 92 -12.04 8.90 14.08
CA LEU A 92 -12.37 7.95 13.04
C LEU A 92 -13.83 8.07 12.60
N VAL A 93 -14.77 8.09 13.59
CA VAL A 93 -16.21 8.25 13.32
C VAL A 93 -16.49 9.60 12.67
N GLN A 94 -15.86 10.68 13.13
CA GLN A 94 -16.01 12.00 12.50
C GLN A 94 -15.58 11.98 11.01
N LYS A 95 -14.42 11.40 10.71
CA LYS A 95 -13.95 11.27 9.32
C LYS A 95 -14.92 10.45 8.46
N LEU A 96 -15.48 9.35 9.01
CA LEU A 96 -16.47 8.52 8.31
C LEU A 96 -17.74 9.33 8.03
N LEU A 97 -18.23 10.11 8.97
CA LEU A 97 -19.40 10.97 8.79
C LEU A 97 -19.17 12.05 7.73
N ASP A 98 -18.01 12.70 7.77
CA ASP A 98 -17.64 13.71 6.77
C ASP A 98 -17.57 13.12 5.36
N ALA A 99 -16.92 11.96 5.21
CA ALA A 99 -16.83 11.23 3.94
C ALA A 99 -18.22 10.79 3.44
N LEU A 100 -19.06 10.28 4.33
CA LEU A 100 -20.42 9.86 4.02
C LEU A 100 -21.25 11.05 3.49
N ILE A 101 -21.17 12.22 4.15
CA ILE A 101 -21.87 13.42 3.70
C ILE A 101 -21.38 13.89 2.31
N VAL A 102 -20.06 13.81 2.07
CA VAL A 102 -19.49 14.19 0.78
C VAL A 102 -19.96 13.25 -0.32
N GLU A 103 -19.91 11.94 -0.07
CA GLU A 103 -20.28 10.94 -1.06
C GLU A 103 -21.75 10.99 -1.42
N PHE A 104 -22.61 11.14 -0.42
CA PHE A 104 -24.06 11.24 -0.66
C PHE A 104 -24.50 12.57 -1.30
N LYS A 105 -23.62 13.56 -1.45
CA LYS A 105 -23.90 14.78 -2.22
C LYS A 105 -23.72 14.61 -3.73
N LYS A 106 -23.13 13.51 -4.19
CA LYS A 106 -22.95 13.26 -5.62
C LYS A 106 -24.30 13.06 -6.32
N ASP A 107 -24.43 13.61 -7.50
CA ASP A 107 -25.72 13.72 -8.21
C ASP A 107 -26.39 12.38 -8.58
N TYR A 108 -25.60 11.30 -8.71
CA TYR A 108 -26.13 10.01 -9.12
C TYR A 108 -27.07 9.35 -8.09
N LEU A 109 -26.98 9.74 -6.81
CA LEU A 109 -27.88 9.25 -5.76
C LEU A 109 -29.17 10.08 -5.62
N GLY A 110 -29.21 11.27 -6.22
CA GLY A 110 -30.37 12.17 -6.19
C GLY A 110 -30.49 13.00 -4.89
N LYS A 111 -30.93 14.23 -5.02
CA LYS A 111 -31.07 15.20 -3.91
C LYS A 111 -31.89 14.68 -2.72
N SER A 112 -32.92 13.88 -2.98
CA SER A 112 -33.79 13.33 -1.94
C SER A 112 -33.06 12.42 -0.95
N ILE A 113 -32.07 11.63 -1.43
CA ILE A 113 -31.30 10.72 -0.57
C ILE A 113 -30.34 11.51 0.31
N VAL A 114 -29.70 12.53 -0.24
CA VAL A 114 -28.81 13.45 0.51
C VAL A 114 -29.52 14.03 1.72
N ASP A 115 -30.74 14.53 1.53
CA ASP A 115 -31.53 15.13 2.61
C ASP A 115 -31.99 14.10 3.63
N LYS A 116 -32.32 12.88 3.19
CA LYS A 116 -32.70 11.78 4.10
C LYS A 116 -31.50 11.37 4.98
N VAL A 117 -30.30 11.21 4.41
CA VAL A 117 -29.09 10.87 5.18
C VAL A 117 -28.69 11.99 6.14
N LYS A 118 -28.76 13.26 5.71
CA LYS A 118 -28.55 14.38 6.62
C LYS A 118 -29.53 14.38 7.79
N ASN A 119 -30.78 14.00 7.55
CA ASN A 119 -31.79 13.90 8.60
C ASN A 119 -31.47 12.73 9.54
N THR A 120 -31.00 11.57 9.04
CA THR A 120 -30.51 10.48 9.88
C THR A 120 -29.40 10.97 10.81
N ILE A 121 -28.40 11.73 10.30
CA ILE A 121 -27.36 12.31 11.16
C ILE A 121 -27.96 13.24 12.21
N LYS A 122 -28.97 14.05 11.84
CA LYS A 122 -29.66 14.95 12.79
C LYS A 122 -30.44 14.20 13.89
N GLU A 123 -30.98 13.02 13.61
CA GLU A 123 -31.64 12.18 14.62
C GLU A 123 -30.72 11.77 15.76
N PHE A 124 -29.41 11.63 15.50
CA PHE A 124 -28.39 11.34 16.50
C PHE A 124 -27.82 12.61 17.18
N LYS A 125 -28.29 13.82 16.81
CA LYS A 125 -27.96 15.05 17.53
C LYS A 125 -28.73 15.13 18.83
N VAL A 126 -28.02 15.45 19.91
CA VAL A 126 -28.68 15.84 21.18
C VAL A 126 -29.40 17.17 20.95
N ALA A 127 -30.64 17.25 21.39
CA ALA A 127 -31.49 18.44 21.24
C ALA A 127 -30.80 19.65 21.87
N GLY A 128 -30.37 20.62 21.07
CA GLY A 128 -29.93 21.91 21.62
C GLY A 128 -28.81 22.68 20.91
N THR A 129 -28.13 22.15 19.91
CA THR A 129 -26.98 22.86 19.29
C THR A 129 -27.08 22.98 17.78
N GLY A 130 -26.84 24.19 17.28
CA GLY A 130 -26.99 24.55 15.85
C GLY A 130 -25.82 24.14 14.96
N VAL A 131 -26.20 23.79 13.83
CA VAL A 131 -25.68 23.93 12.43
C VAL A 131 -24.24 23.57 12.03
N SER A 132 -23.31 23.10 12.80
CA SER A 132 -22.02 22.64 12.26
C SER A 132 -21.62 21.27 12.79
N LEU A 133 -21.32 20.29 11.91
CA LEU A 133 -20.77 18.99 12.33
C LEU A 133 -19.36 19.12 12.95
N LYS A 134 -18.67 20.21 12.69
CA LYS A 134 -17.32 20.48 13.23
C LYS A 134 -17.30 20.77 14.74
N ASP A 135 -18.44 21.19 15.32
CA ASP A 135 -18.50 21.63 16.72
C ASP A 135 -19.33 20.70 17.61
N ASN A 136 -19.66 19.46 17.20
CA ASN A 136 -20.60 18.64 17.92
C ASN A 136 -19.99 17.30 18.36
N GLN A 137 -19.08 17.35 19.32
CA GLN A 137 -18.47 16.17 19.96
C GLN A 137 -19.52 15.20 20.53
N GLU A 138 -20.64 15.72 21.07
CA GLU A 138 -21.74 14.90 21.57
C GLU A 138 -22.42 14.08 20.47
N THR A 139 -22.59 14.65 19.27
CA THR A 139 -23.18 13.91 18.13
C THR A 139 -22.26 12.78 17.68
N VAL A 140 -20.94 13.04 17.59
CA VAL A 140 -19.95 12.02 17.23
C VAL A 140 -19.92 10.90 18.25
N HIS A 141 -19.89 11.25 19.54
CA HIS A 141 -19.93 10.28 20.63
C HIS A 141 -21.21 9.43 20.62
N ASN A 142 -22.36 10.05 20.37
CA ASN A 142 -23.63 9.34 20.29
C ASN A 142 -23.68 8.39 19.08
N ILE A 143 -23.19 8.83 17.91
CA ILE A 143 -23.09 7.95 16.71
C ILE A 143 -22.06 6.84 16.97
N LYS A 144 -20.91 7.10 17.59
CA LYS A 144 -19.94 6.08 17.99
C LYS A 144 -20.60 4.99 18.85
N THR A 145 -21.37 5.39 19.84
CA THR A 145 -22.06 4.48 20.77
C THR A 145 -23.13 3.64 20.08
N HIS A 146 -23.85 4.21 19.11
CA HIS A 146 -24.95 3.58 18.37
C HIS A 146 -24.61 3.34 16.89
N PHE A 147 -23.34 3.02 16.58
CA PHE A 147 -22.84 2.99 15.21
C PHE A 147 -23.57 1.99 14.32
N ALA A 148 -23.93 0.82 14.85
CA ALA A 148 -24.71 -0.17 14.11
C ALA A 148 -26.10 0.36 13.72
N GLU A 149 -26.83 0.99 14.65
CA GLU A 149 -28.14 1.59 14.40
C GLU A 149 -28.06 2.76 13.41
N PHE A 150 -27.00 3.56 13.50
CA PHE A 150 -26.74 4.65 12.56
C PHE A 150 -26.56 4.12 11.13
N LEU A 151 -25.77 3.07 10.93
CA LEU A 151 -25.55 2.47 9.63
C LEU A 151 -26.82 1.82 9.06
N VAL A 152 -27.58 1.11 9.90
CA VAL A 152 -28.87 0.52 9.49
C VAL A 152 -29.81 1.60 8.98
N LYS A 153 -30.04 2.66 9.76
CA LYS A 153 -30.89 3.79 9.37
C LYS A 153 -30.38 4.50 8.09
N THR A 154 -29.06 4.52 7.89
CA THR A 154 -28.45 5.08 6.69
C THR A 154 -28.72 4.19 5.46
N CYS A 155 -28.53 2.88 5.60
CA CYS A 155 -28.81 1.92 4.53
C CYS A 155 -30.30 1.91 4.15
N ASP A 156 -31.23 2.03 5.10
CA ASP A 156 -32.67 2.12 4.85
C ASP A 156 -33.08 3.33 3.98
N LYS A 157 -32.21 4.32 3.82
CA LYS A 157 -32.45 5.49 2.95
C LYS A 157 -31.91 5.30 1.53
N LEU A 158 -31.10 4.25 1.30
CA LEU A 158 -30.60 3.92 -0.01
C LEU A 158 -31.70 3.28 -0.88
N PRO A 159 -31.55 3.35 -2.22
CA PRO A 159 -32.41 2.59 -3.12
C PRO A 159 -32.28 1.08 -2.87
N GLU A 160 -33.27 0.32 -3.28
CA GLU A 160 -33.20 -1.13 -3.29
C GLU A 160 -31.99 -1.64 -4.10
N ASN A 161 -31.31 -2.65 -3.61
CA ASN A 161 -30.07 -3.21 -4.17
C ASN A 161 -28.85 -2.30 -4.13
N TYR A 162 -28.86 -1.23 -3.30
CA TYR A 162 -27.69 -0.46 -2.97
C TYR A 162 -27.09 -0.90 -1.64
N GLY A 163 -25.77 -0.72 -1.51
CA GLY A 163 -25.05 -0.97 -0.27
C GLY A 163 -23.97 0.09 -0.02
N ILE A 164 -23.22 -0.06 1.05
CA ILE A 164 -22.11 0.85 1.41
C ILE A 164 -20.81 0.05 1.42
N PHE A 165 -19.78 0.59 0.77
CA PHE A 165 -18.42 0.05 0.72
C PHE A 165 -17.48 0.96 1.51
N ILE A 166 -17.22 0.62 2.79
CA ILE A 166 -16.40 1.42 3.70
C ILE A 166 -14.95 1.01 3.55
N VAL A 167 -14.06 1.99 3.35
CA VAL A 167 -12.62 1.83 3.33
C VAL A 167 -11.99 2.74 4.38
N ILE A 168 -11.26 2.13 5.31
CA ILE A 168 -10.47 2.82 6.33
C ILE A 168 -9.00 2.49 6.06
N ASP A 169 -8.32 3.40 5.37
CA ASP A 169 -6.89 3.26 5.06
C ASP A 169 -6.04 3.94 6.14
N ASP A 170 -4.88 3.36 6.42
CA ASP A 170 -3.88 3.87 7.36
C ASP A 170 -4.36 3.92 8.83
N LEU A 171 -4.48 2.75 9.46
CA LEU A 171 -4.89 2.61 10.86
C LEU A 171 -3.76 2.86 11.88
N ASN A 172 -2.60 3.36 11.46
CA ASN A 172 -1.38 3.49 12.27
C ASN A 172 -1.61 4.10 13.66
N GLY A 173 -2.45 5.13 13.75
CA GLY A 173 -2.74 5.80 15.02
C GLY A 173 -3.63 5.01 15.97
N LEU A 174 -4.25 3.93 15.49
CA LEU A 174 -5.19 3.08 16.23
C LEU A 174 -4.64 1.67 16.48
N SER A 175 -3.45 1.32 15.99
CA SER A 175 -2.88 -0.02 16.11
C SER A 175 -2.60 -0.46 17.55
N ASN A 176 -2.32 0.48 18.44
CA ASN A 176 -2.11 0.25 19.88
C ASN A 176 -3.26 0.81 20.75
N ASN A 177 -4.48 0.87 20.20
CA ASN A 177 -5.61 1.51 20.86
C ASN A 177 -6.64 0.46 21.30
N GLU A 178 -6.71 0.20 22.62
CA GLU A 178 -7.66 -0.73 23.23
C GLU A 178 -9.11 -0.28 23.00
N GLU A 179 -9.39 1.04 23.09
CA GLU A 179 -10.73 1.59 22.81
C GLU A 179 -11.20 1.23 21.39
N PHE A 180 -10.30 1.24 20.39
CA PHE A 180 -10.64 0.88 19.02
C PHE A 180 -11.00 -0.61 18.89
N THR A 181 -10.19 -1.49 19.47
CA THR A 181 -10.47 -2.94 19.39
C THR A 181 -11.76 -3.31 20.11
N ASP A 182 -12.03 -2.72 21.27
CA ASP A 182 -13.24 -2.98 22.05
C ASP A 182 -14.48 -2.39 21.37
N TRP A 183 -14.38 -1.17 20.86
CA TRP A 183 -15.45 -0.55 20.09
C TRP A 183 -15.81 -1.36 18.84
N TYR A 184 -14.80 -1.77 18.06
CA TYR A 184 -15.04 -2.55 16.85
C TYR A 184 -15.62 -3.92 17.16
N LYS A 185 -15.13 -4.58 18.20
CA LYS A 185 -15.67 -5.86 18.68
C LYS A 185 -17.12 -5.72 19.13
N GLY A 186 -17.42 -4.75 19.96
CA GLY A 186 -18.80 -4.50 20.39
C GLY A 186 -19.74 -4.21 19.22
N PHE A 187 -19.30 -3.42 18.27
CA PHE A 187 -20.02 -3.19 17.02
C PHE A 187 -20.24 -4.49 16.23
N PHE A 188 -19.22 -5.31 16.04
CA PHE A 188 -19.30 -6.59 15.34
C PHE A 188 -20.25 -7.58 16.04
N GLU A 189 -20.21 -7.66 17.36
CA GLU A 189 -21.09 -8.51 18.18
C GLU A 189 -22.55 -8.09 18.03
N ILE A 190 -22.86 -6.79 18.04
CA ILE A 190 -24.22 -6.26 17.82
C ILE A 190 -24.74 -6.71 16.44
N LEU A 191 -23.90 -6.64 15.39
CA LEU A 191 -24.28 -7.06 14.05
C LEU A 191 -24.52 -8.58 13.95
N THR A 192 -23.79 -9.36 14.72
CA THR A 192 -23.91 -10.82 14.76
C THR A 192 -25.14 -11.30 15.54
N LEU A 193 -25.48 -10.58 16.62
CA LEU A 193 -26.60 -10.96 17.51
C LEU A 193 -27.98 -10.49 17.05
N ARG A 194 -28.02 -9.46 16.19
CA ARG A 194 -29.27 -8.89 15.69
C ARG A 194 -29.37 -9.16 14.19
N GLU A 195 -30.54 -9.61 13.76
CA GLU A 195 -30.85 -9.81 12.33
C GLU A 195 -31.13 -8.46 11.65
N TYR A 196 -30.08 -7.65 11.50
CA TYR A 196 -30.16 -6.43 10.70
C TYR A 196 -29.97 -6.73 9.22
N HIS A 197 -30.78 -6.11 8.37
CA HIS A 197 -30.43 -6.01 6.95
C HIS A 197 -29.46 -4.85 6.79
N LEU A 198 -28.16 -5.15 6.71
CA LEU A 198 -27.10 -4.17 6.63
C LEU A 198 -26.14 -4.49 5.47
N PRO A 199 -26.45 -4.05 4.23
CA PRO A 199 -25.63 -4.30 3.07
C PRO A 199 -24.37 -3.43 3.07
N VAL A 200 -23.43 -3.73 3.97
CA VAL A 200 -22.18 -2.98 4.15
C VAL A 200 -20.99 -3.91 4.08
N VAL A 201 -19.95 -3.43 3.42
CA VAL A 201 -18.62 -4.06 3.42
C VAL A 201 -17.62 -3.13 4.09
N PHE A 202 -16.90 -3.67 5.08
CA PHE A 202 -15.86 -2.96 5.80
C PHE A 202 -14.48 -3.43 5.34
N ASN A 203 -13.62 -2.51 4.96
CA ASN A 203 -12.24 -2.77 4.56
C ASN A 203 -11.30 -1.93 5.42
N LEU A 204 -10.56 -2.57 6.32
CA LEU A 204 -9.55 -1.97 7.18
C LEU A 204 -8.18 -2.26 6.61
N ILE A 205 -7.32 -1.25 6.53
CA ILE A 205 -6.00 -1.36 5.89
C ILE A 205 -4.92 -0.85 6.83
N CYS A 206 -3.89 -1.66 7.05
CA CYS A 206 -2.71 -1.26 7.81
C CYS A 206 -1.43 -2.01 7.37
N TYR A 207 -0.34 -1.84 8.11
CA TYR A 207 0.85 -2.67 7.98
C TYR A 207 0.72 -3.97 8.78
N PRO A 208 1.48 -5.05 8.44
CA PRO A 208 1.39 -6.34 9.13
C PRO A 208 1.62 -6.24 10.64
N ASN A 209 2.65 -5.50 11.06
CA ASN A 209 2.97 -5.32 12.49
C ASN A 209 1.83 -4.61 13.26
N GLU A 210 1.10 -3.70 12.63
CA GLU A 210 -0.03 -3.00 13.24
C GLU A 210 -1.23 -3.94 13.42
N PHE A 211 -1.46 -4.84 12.47
CA PHE A 211 -2.46 -5.89 12.62
C PHE A 211 -2.10 -6.85 13.77
N ASP A 212 -0.83 -7.24 13.87
CA ASP A 212 -0.34 -8.09 14.95
C ASP A 212 -0.52 -7.40 16.32
N GLU A 213 -0.25 -6.10 16.42
CA GLU A 213 -0.48 -5.30 17.63
C GLU A 213 -1.96 -5.30 18.04
N LEU A 214 -2.89 -5.10 17.10
CA LEU A 214 -4.33 -5.18 17.36
C LEU A 214 -4.76 -6.57 17.85
N CYS A 215 -4.19 -7.63 17.28
CA CYS A 215 -4.46 -9.00 17.70
C CYS A 215 -3.87 -9.32 19.09
N LEU A 216 -2.75 -8.69 19.49
CA LEU A 216 -2.19 -8.81 20.83
C LEU A 216 -3.06 -8.13 21.89
N ILE A 217 -3.69 -7.00 21.56
CA ILE A 217 -4.63 -6.31 22.47
C ILE A 217 -5.89 -7.15 22.65
N ASN A 218 -6.42 -7.71 21.56
CA ASN A 218 -7.64 -8.51 21.60
C ASN A 218 -7.51 -9.75 20.69
N GLU A 219 -7.30 -10.93 21.29
CA GLU A 219 -7.12 -12.19 20.55
C GLU A 219 -8.29 -12.54 19.62
N SER A 220 -9.51 -12.05 19.93
CA SER A 220 -10.68 -12.28 19.09
C SER A 220 -10.72 -11.38 17.86
N PHE A 221 -9.88 -10.33 17.80
CA PHE A 221 -9.92 -9.32 16.75
C PHE A 221 -9.72 -9.92 15.36
N SER A 222 -8.73 -10.82 15.22
CA SER A 222 -8.44 -11.48 13.94
C SER A 222 -9.61 -12.30 13.39
N ARG A 223 -10.47 -12.82 14.27
CA ARG A 223 -11.59 -13.70 13.87
C ARG A 223 -12.77 -12.92 13.24
N MET A 224 -12.78 -11.61 13.40
CA MET A 224 -13.84 -10.74 12.85
C MET A 224 -13.66 -10.47 11.34
N PHE A 225 -12.50 -10.79 10.78
CA PHE A 225 -12.12 -10.38 9.44
C PHE A 225 -11.74 -11.52 8.52
N HIS A 226 -12.04 -11.32 7.23
CA HIS A 226 -11.34 -12.03 6.16
C HIS A 226 -10.00 -11.34 5.90
N LEU A 227 -8.91 -11.99 6.28
CA LEU A 227 -7.56 -11.44 6.09
C LEU A 227 -7.12 -11.54 4.61
N ILE A 228 -6.62 -10.44 4.09
CA ILE A 228 -6.01 -10.33 2.76
C ILE A 228 -4.60 -9.78 2.92
N GLU A 229 -3.61 -10.63 2.71
CA GLU A 229 -2.20 -10.24 2.77
C GLU A 229 -1.71 -9.88 1.37
N ILE A 230 -1.44 -8.59 1.15
CA ILE A 230 -0.94 -8.07 -0.11
C ILE A 230 0.58 -8.25 -0.15
N GLY A 231 1.03 -9.30 -0.83
CA GLY A 231 2.45 -9.62 -1.05
C GLY A 231 2.98 -9.16 -2.39
N ASN A 232 4.12 -9.71 -2.80
CA ASN A 232 4.72 -9.46 -4.11
C ASN A 232 3.81 -9.99 -5.24
N LEU A 233 3.88 -9.35 -6.41
CA LEU A 233 3.26 -9.85 -7.63
C LEU A 233 4.06 -11.05 -8.16
N ASP A 234 3.39 -11.96 -8.86
CA ASP A 234 4.08 -13.05 -9.55
C ASP A 234 4.70 -12.58 -10.88
N ASN A 235 5.64 -13.36 -11.41
CA ASN A 235 6.39 -12.97 -12.61
C ASN A 235 5.46 -12.71 -13.82
N LYS A 236 4.37 -13.46 -13.96
CA LYS A 236 3.41 -13.27 -15.06
C LYS A 236 2.66 -11.95 -14.95
N ASP A 237 2.25 -11.58 -13.75
CA ASP A 237 1.59 -10.30 -13.49
C ASP A 237 2.57 -9.13 -13.77
N ILE A 238 3.87 -9.29 -13.42
CA ILE A 238 4.92 -8.29 -13.68
C ILE A 238 5.16 -8.13 -15.18
N GLU A 239 5.36 -9.22 -15.89
CA GLU A 239 5.56 -9.20 -17.35
C GLU A 239 4.37 -8.57 -18.08
N SER A 240 3.15 -8.99 -17.72
CA SER A 240 1.92 -8.43 -18.26
C SER A 240 1.78 -6.94 -17.99
N PHE A 241 2.16 -6.51 -16.80
CA PHE A 241 2.15 -5.11 -16.42
C PHE A 241 3.09 -4.29 -17.32
N PHE A 242 4.36 -4.66 -17.44
CA PHE A 242 5.31 -3.89 -18.24
C PHE A 242 4.92 -3.89 -19.72
N LYS A 243 4.57 -5.05 -20.29
CA LYS A 243 4.14 -5.14 -21.70
C LYS A 243 2.97 -4.21 -21.97
N SER A 244 1.89 -4.34 -21.21
CA SER A 244 0.69 -3.51 -21.46
C SER A 244 0.94 -2.02 -21.23
N SER A 245 1.76 -1.64 -20.24
CA SER A 245 2.03 -0.23 -19.97
C SER A 245 2.86 0.44 -21.06
N PHE A 246 3.84 -0.25 -21.64
CA PHE A 246 4.61 0.29 -22.77
C PHE A 246 3.82 0.27 -24.08
N GLU A 247 3.01 -0.78 -24.32
CA GLU A 247 2.10 -0.85 -25.47
C GLU A 247 1.08 0.31 -25.49
N GLU A 248 0.54 0.72 -24.33
CA GLU A 248 -0.40 1.84 -24.20
C GLU A 248 0.17 3.17 -24.73
N VAL A 249 1.49 3.34 -24.67
CA VAL A 249 2.19 4.53 -25.15
C VAL A 249 2.96 4.29 -26.47
N GLY A 250 2.70 3.16 -27.13
CA GLY A 250 3.27 2.84 -28.45
C GLY A 250 4.76 2.52 -28.44
N ILE A 251 5.34 2.15 -27.28
CA ILE A 251 6.74 1.76 -27.18
C ILE A 251 6.85 0.23 -27.28
N GLU A 252 7.66 -0.25 -28.23
CA GLU A 252 7.90 -1.66 -28.47
C GLU A 252 9.22 -2.14 -27.85
N PHE A 253 9.30 -3.43 -27.59
CA PHE A 253 10.54 -4.09 -27.20
C PHE A 253 11.32 -4.56 -28.43
N GLU A 254 12.67 -4.54 -28.36
CA GLU A 254 13.53 -5.05 -29.41
C GLU A 254 13.46 -6.58 -29.47
N ASP A 255 13.42 -7.12 -30.68
CA ASP A 255 13.40 -8.57 -30.89
C ASP A 255 14.76 -9.21 -30.55
N GLY A 256 14.71 -10.40 -29.94
CA GLY A 256 15.90 -11.20 -29.64
C GLY A 256 16.57 -10.94 -28.30
N PHE A 257 16.13 -9.97 -27.54
CA PHE A 257 16.54 -9.75 -26.14
C PHE A 257 15.35 -9.91 -25.22
N ASP A 258 15.47 -10.72 -24.16
CA ASP A 258 14.44 -10.79 -23.14
C ASP A 258 14.56 -9.59 -22.20
N SER A 259 14.09 -8.44 -22.66
CA SER A 259 14.10 -7.18 -21.93
C SER A 259 13.30 -7.23 -20.63
N LEU A 260 12.40 -8.19 -20.49
CA LEU A 260 11.53 -8.32 -19.32
C LEU A 260 12.21 -9.03 -18.15
N GLU A 261 13.12 -9.98 -18.43
CA GLU A 261 13.80 -10.74 -17.37
C GLU A 261 14.49 -9.83 -16.34
N PRO A 262 15.35 -8.85 -16.71
CA PRO A 262 15.93 -7.91 -15.76
C PRO A 262 14.87 -7.06 -15.04
N MET A 263 13.81 -6.62 -15.73
CA MET A 263 12.76 -5.81 -15.13
C MET A 263 11.98 -6.62 -14.08
N VAL A 264 11.67 -7.88 -14.35
CA VAL A 264 11.05 -8.82 -13.41
C VAL A 264 11.97 -9.03 -12.20
N TYR A 265 13.24 -9.36 -12.46
CA TYR A 265 14.22 -9.63 -11.41
C TYR A 265 14.40 -8.44 -10.46
N PHE A 266 14.66 -7.24 -11.00
CA PHE A 266 14.94 -6.06 -10.20
C PHE A 266 13.69 -5.44 -9.54
N SER A 267 12.50 -5.67 -10.09
CA SER A 267 11.25 -5.22 -9.45
C SER A 267 10.89 -6.07 -8.23
N TRP A 268 11.31 -7.32 -8.21
CA TRP A 268 11.00 -8.30 -7.16
C TRP A 268 9.50 -8.39 -6.82
N GLY A 269 8.64 -8.09 -7.79
CA GLY A 269 7.19 -8.08 -7.62
C GLY A 269 6.64 -6.98 -6.70
N MET A 270 7.45 -5.97 -6.39
CA MET A 270 7.02 -4.80 -5.62
C MET A 270 6.46 -3.72 -6.55
N PRO A 271 5.15 -3.39 -6.49
CA PRO A 271 4.55 -2.42 -7.41
C PRO A 271 5.26 -1.05 -7.42
N LEU A 272 5.70 -0.56 -6.27
CA LEU A 272 6.46 0.69 -6.20
C LEU A 272 7.74 0.62 -7.05
N ILE A 273 8.44 -0.50 -6.98
CA ILE A 273 9.71 -0.70 -7.71
C ILE A 273 9.42 -0.89 -9.20
N MET A 274 8.37 -1.63 -9.55
CA MET A 274 7.92 -1.78 -10.93
C MET A 274 7.62 -0.42 -11.57
N GLN A 275 6.85 0.42 -10.90
CA GLN A 275 6.53 1.77 -11.35
C GLN A 275 7.80 2.62 -11.54
N GLN A 276 8.75 2.55 -10.60
CA GLN A 276 9.98 3.32 -10.67
C GLN A 276 10.89 2.86 -11.82
N ILE A 277 11.02 1.54 -12.01
CA ILE A 277 11.79 0.98 -13.12
C ILE A 277 11.15 1.35 -14.46
N GLY A 278 9.83 1.15 -14.58
CA GLY A 278 9.09 1.49 -15.80
C GLY A 278 9.20 2.96 -16.17
N ASP A 279 9.02 3.86 -15.20
CA ASP A 279 9.17 5.31 -15.39
C ASP A 279 10.57 5.68 -15.87
N SER A 280 11.61 5.15 -15.21
CA SER A 280 12.99 5.41 -15.61
C SER A 280 13.33 4.85 -17.01
N ILE A 281 12.82 3.68 -17.39
CA ILE A 281 12.99 3.12 -18.73
C ILE A 281 12.27 4.00 -19.76
N PHE A 282 11.04 4.42 -19.47
CA PHE A 282 10.27 5.29 -20.36
C PHE A 282 11.05 6.58 -20.71
N TRP A 283 11.61 7.26 -19.71
CA TRP A 283 12.38 8.49 -19.94
C TRP A 283 13.76 8.26 -20.58
N ASN A 284 14.31 7.05 -20.53
CA ASN A 284 15.53 6.67 -21.24
C ASN A 284 15.25 6.21 -22.68
N ALA A 285 14.04 5.80 -22.99
CA ALA A 285 13.64 5.46 -24.36
C ALA A 285 13.42 6.76 -25.15
N GLN A 286 14.19 6.95 -26.23
CA GLN A 286 13.98 8.06 -27.15
C GLN A 286 12.73 7.81 -27.99
N GLU A 287 12.10 8.90 -28.46
CA GLU A 287 10.94 8.82 -29.35
C GLU A 287 11.24 7.96 -30.58
N GLY A 288 10.41 6.92 -30.81
CA GLY A 288 10.58 5.96 -31.91
C GLY A 288 11.65 4.89 -31.70
N SER A 289 12.32 4.83 -30.55
CA SER A 289 13.25 3.76 -30.23
C SER A 289 12.51 2.56 -29.58
N LYS A 290 13.02 1.35 -29.93
CA LYS A 290 12.61 0.14 -29.23
C LYS A 290 13.38 0.00 -27.90
N ILE A 291 12.74 -0.55 -26.88
CA ILE A 291 13.41 -0.88 -25.61
C ILE A 291 14.39 -2.03 -25.86
N ASN A 292 15.67 -1.73 -25.72
CA ASN A 292 16.77 -2.68 -25.83
C ASN A 292 17.46 -2.89 -24.49
N GLU A 293 18.47 -3.79 -24.47
CA GLU A 293 19.24 -4.13 -23.27
C GLU A 293 19.83 -2.89 -22.56
N LEU A 294 20.43 -1.98 -23.32
CA LEU A 294 21.06 -0.79 -22.78
C LEU A 294 20.05 0.12 -22.07
N ILE A 295 18.91 0.38 -22.72
CA ILE A 295 17.82 1.21 -22.16
C ILE A 295 17.29 0.60 -20.86
N VAL A 296 17.11 -0.73 -20.81
CA VAL A 296 16.65 -1.43 -19.60
C VAL A 296 17.64 -1.26 -18.46
N TYR A 297 18.94 -1.49 -18.69
CA TYR A 297 19.95 -1.35 -17.64
C TYR A 297 20.15 0.10 -17.22
N MET A 298 20.09 1.07 -18.13
CA MET A 298 20.09 2.51 -17.79
C MET A 298 18.89 2.85 -16.91
N GLY A 299 17.68 2.43 -17.30
CA GLY A 299 16.48 2.69 -16.52
C GLY A 299 16.51 2.06 -15.13
N ILE A 300 17.01 0.82 -14.97
CA ILE A 300 17.18 0.18 -13.66
C ILE A 300 18.19 0.96 -12.80
N THR A 301 19.27 1.43 -13.41
CA THR A 301 20.30 2.24 -12.73
C THR A 301 19.73 3.56 -12.22
N ASP A 302 19.03 4.29 -13.09
CA ASP A 302 18.40 5.57 -12.73
C ASP A 302 17.32 5.38 -11.67
N ALA A 303 16.53 4.30 -11.76
CA ALA A 303 15.57 3.93 -10.74
C ALA A 303 16.21 3.71 -9.36
N ALA A 304 17.37 3.02 -9.33
CA ALA A 304 18.10 2.78 -8.10
C ALA A 304 18.66 4.08 -7.50
N GLU A 305 19.22 4.97 -8.33
CA GLU A 305 19.71 6.28 -7.88
C GLU A 305 18.58 7.18 -7.36
N GLU A 306 17.45 7.22 -8.07
CA GLU A 306 16.30 8.03 -7.70
C GLU A 306 15.70 7.56 -6.37
N LEU A 307 15.51 6.25 -6.19
CA LEU A 307 15.04 5.68 -4.94
C LEU A 307 16.03 5.94 -3.81
N SER A 308 17.34 5.84 -4.09
CA SER A 308 18.39 6.16 -3.14
C SER A 308 18.30 7.61 -2.67
N ARG A 309 18.19 8.56 -3.60
CA ARG A 309 18.04 9.99 -3.26
C ARG A 309 16.83 10.24 -2.36
N LYS A 310 15.67 9.61 -2.66
CA LYS A 310 14.41 9.84 -1.95
C LYS A 310 14.29 9.09 -0.63
N GLN A 311 14.78 7.87 -0.54
CA GLN A 311 14.51 6.99 0.60
C GLN A 311 15.75 6.50 1.35
N LEU A 312 16.86 6.22 0.65
CA LEU A 312 18.04 5.60 1.25
C LEU A 312 18.98 6.62 1.86
N ARG A 313 19.18 7.77 1.22
CA ARG A 313 20.13 8.81 1.65
C ARG A 313 19.89 9.28 3.10
N SER A 314 18.64 9.49 3.48
CA SER A 314 18.29 9.89 4.85
C SER A 314 18.61 8.80 5.88
N LYS A 315 18.54 7.54 5.49
CA LYS A 315 18.86 6.37 6.31
C LYS A 315 20.39 6.24 6.44
N LEU A 316 21.13 6.37 5.33
CA LEU A 316 22.60 6.32 5.31
C LEU A 316 23.21 7.42 6.16
N ASN A 317 22.68 8.64 6.12
CA ASN A 317 23.12 9.75 6.96
C ASN A 317 23.01 9.45 8.46
N LYS A 318 22.14 8.53 8.86
CA LYS A 318 21.97 8.09 10.26
C LYS A 318 22.94 6.97 10.65
N ILE A 319 23.65 6.38 9.71
CA ILE A 319 24.60 5.28 9.97
C ILE A 319 25.86 5.81 10.65
N ARG A 320 26.40 6.92 10.19
CA ARG A 320 27.58 7.63 10.77
C ARG A 320 28.78 6.71 11.08
N SER A 321 29.00 5.68 10.25
CA SER A 321 30.09 4.72 10.44
C SER A 321 30.62 4.26 9.08
N ASP A 322 31.89 4.57 8.82
CA ASP A 322 32.58 4.13 7.60
C ASP A 322 32.64 2.60 7.53
N THR A 323 32.90 1.94 8.65
CA THR A 323 32.88 0.46 8.74
C THR A 323 31.54 -0.14 8.28
N TYR A 324 30.40 0.51 8.58
CA TYR A 324 29.11 0.00 8.15
C TYR A 324 28.89 0.25 6.65
N MET A 325 29.41 1.35 6.13
CA MET A 325 29.39 1.60 4.69
C MET A 325 30.25 0.58 3.95
N ASP A 326 31.45 0.25 4.47
CA ASP A 326 32.31 -0.79 3.90
C ASP A 326 31.61 -2.16 3.86
N ILE A 327 30.84 -2.51 4.89
CA ILE A 327 30.05 -3.75 4.90
C ILE A 327 28.98 -3.72 3.81
N PHE A 328 28.25 -2.61 3.61
CA PHE A 328 27.28 -2.49 2.52
C PHE A 328 27.95 -2.58 1.14
N LEU A 329 29.11 -1.95 0.95
CA LEU A 329 29.86 -2.05 -0.30
C LEU A 329 30.28 -3.49 -0.60
N LYS A 330 30.69 -4.24 0.43
CA LYS A 330 31.01 -5.67 0.29
C LYS A 330 29.80 -6.51 -0.05
N LEU A 331 28.62 -6.22 0.50
CA LEU A 331 27.38 -6.86 0.09
C LEU A 331 27.08 -6.60 -1.40
N GLY A 332 27.31 -5.37 -1.87
CA GLY A 332 27.18 -4.98 -3.28
C GLY A 332 28.20 -5.67 -4.18
N SER A 333 29.50 -5.63 -3.84
CA SER A 333 30.59 -6.22 -4.65
C SER A 333 30.45 -7.73 -4.81
N HIS A 334 30.00 -8.43 -3.78
CA HIS A 334 29.75 -9.86 -3.82
C HIS A 334 28.37 -10.22 -4.38
N ARG A 335 27.60 -9.24 -4.84
CA ARG A 335 26.26 -9.40 -5.43
C ARG A 335 25.29 -10.19 -4.54
N LEU A 336 25.31 -9.91 -3.24
CA LEU A 336 24.52 -10.61 -2.24
C LEU A 336 23.25 -9.83 -1.90
N ILE A 337 22.18 -10.04 -2.66
CA ILE A 337 20.87 -9.47 -2.34
C ILE A 337 20.28 -10.06 -1.07
N THR A 338 20.53 -11.34 -0.85
CA THR A 338 20.27 -12.08 0.39
C THR A 338 21.54 -12.80 0.85
N PHE A 339 21.72 -12.96 2.15
CA PHE A 339 22.91 -13.61 2.68
C PHE A 339 22.68 -14.25 4.05
N LYS A 340 23.44 -15.31 4.35
CA LYS A 340 23.54 -15.86 5.69
C LYS A 340 24.65 -15.18 6.47
N LYS A 341 24.34 -14.78 7.71
CA LYS A 341 25.30 -14.15 8.61
C LYS A 341 26.60 -14.94 8.77
N SER A 342 26.50 -16.27 8.88
CA SER A 342 27.65 -17.16 9.04
C SER A 342 28.56 -17.16 7.81
N GLU A 343 27.96 -17.20 6.61
CA GLU A 343 28.66 -17.29 5.34
C GLU A 343 29.31 -15.94 4.96
N PHE A 344 28.60 -14.82 5.19
CA PHE A 344 29.11 -13.52 4.84
C PHE A 344 30.32 -13.08 5.67
N LYS A 345 30.46 -13.58 6.91
CA LYS A 345 31.60 -13.27 7.79
C LYS A 345 32.98 -13.53 7.15
N GLN A 346 33.10 -14.44 6.19
CA GLN A 346 34.38 -14.72 5.50
C GLN A 346 34.91 -13.51 4.72
N TYR A 347 34.02 -12.65 4.21
CA TYR A 347 34.39 -11.46 3.44
C TYR A 347 34.74 -10.25 4.30
N LEU A 348 34.53 -10.32 5.62
CA LEU A 348 34.74 -9.24 6.56
C LEU A 348 36.13 -9.23 7.16
N THR A 349 36.72 -8.06 7.31
CA THR A 349 37.94 -7.83 8.10
C THR A 349 37.68 -8.09 9.59
N THR A 350 38.75 -8.18 10.39
CA THR A 350 38.65 -8.40 11.84
C THR A 350 37.85 -7.28 12.53
N SER A 351 37.98 -6.02 12.10
CA SER A 351 37.23 -4.88 12.64
C SER A 351 35.76 -4.97 12.30
N GLU A 352 35.43 -5.24 11.04
CA GLU A 352 34.05 -5.39 10.55
C GLU A 352 33.33 -6.55 11.22
N ARG A 353 34.03 -7.68 11.44
CA ARG A 353 33.45 -8.84 12.16
C ARG A 353 33.03 -8.49 13.58
N LYS A 354 33.81 -7.68 14.29
CA LYS A 354 33.46 -7.22 15.64
C LYS A 354 32.22 -6.33 15.66
N SER A 355 32.01 -5.54 14.59
CA SER A 355 30.89 -4.59 14.47
C SER A 355 29.66 -5.19 13.78
N PHE A 356 29.76 -6.42 13.24
CA PHE A 356 28.76 -6.94 12.29
C PHE A 356 27.37 -7.11 12.91
N ASP A 357 27.28 -7.53 14.17
CA ASP A 357 25.99 -7.67 14.84
C ASP A 357 25.32 -6.32 15.10
N ALA A 358 26.11 -5.33 15.49
CA ALA A 358 25.63 -3.96 15.65
C ALA A 358 25.22 -3.35 14.31
N PHE A 359 25.96 -3.63 13.23
CA PHE A 359 25.60 -3.26 11.87
C PHE A 359 24.24 -3.84 11.47
N LEU A 360 24.04 -5.17 11.61
CA LEU A 360 22.79 -5.84 11.26
C LEU A 360 21.61 -5.22 12.00
N ASN A 361 21.73 -5.01 13.30
CA ASN A 361 20.68 -4.38 14.10
C ASN A 361 20.40 -2.96 13.64
N ARG A 362 21.44 -2.17 13.37
CA ARG A 362 21.29 -0.79 12.91
C ARG A 362 20.64 -0.71 11.52
N ALA A 363 21.09 -1.53 10.58
CA ALA A 363 20.58 -1.59 9.21
C ALA A 363 19.10 -2.06 9.17
N LYS A 364 18.72 -3.02 10.05
CA LYS A 364 17.34 -3.44 10.24
C LYS A 364 16.47 -2.30 10.79
N ASN A 365 16.90 -1.67 11.87
CA ASN A 365 16.15 -0.56 12.48
C ASN A 365 15.95 0.62 11.53
N LEU A 366 16.86 0.81 10.58
CA LEU A 366 16.73 1.80 9.52
C LEU A 366 15.90 1.30 8.33
N GLY A 367 15.49 0.04 8.31
CA GLY A 367 14.77 -0.55 7.20
C GLY A 367 15.56 -0.52 5.89
N ILE A 368 16.85 -0.86 5.93
CA ILE A 368 17.72 -1.07 4.76
C ILE A 368 17.80 -2.55 4.45
N ILE A 369 17.97 -3.37 5.49
CA ILE A 369 17.90 -4.84 5.43
C ILE A 369 16.81 -5.35 6.35
N GLU A 370 16.38 -6.59 6.14
CA GLU A 370 15.44 -7.31 6.99
C GLU A 370 15.91 -8.74 7.25
N SER A 371 15.37 -9.38 8.29
CA SER A 371 15.55 -10.81 8.50
C SER A 371 14.65 -11.59 7.54
N ILE A 372 15.18 -12.65 6.93
CA ILE A 372 14.45 -13.51 6.01
C ILE A 372 14.29 -14.88 6.67
N GLY A 373 13.12 -15.48 6.52
CA GLY A 373 12.85 -16.81 7.07
C GLY A 373 12.38 -16.82 8.52
N ARG A 374 12.40 -18.02 9.14
CA ARG A 374 11.95 -18.20 10.52
C ARG A 374 12.88 -17.49 11.50
N ASP A 375 12.34 -17.09 12.64
CA ASP A 375 13.14 -16.50 13.72
C ASP A 375 14.41 -17.33 14.00
N ASN A 376 15.54 -16.61 14.08
CA ASN A 376 16.89 -17.17 14.26
C ASN A 376 17.51 -17.95 13.07
N SER A 377 16.98 -17.85 11.85
CA SER A 377 17.62 -18.46 10.66
C SER A 377 19.02 -17.88 10.38
N GLY A 378 19.29 -16.66 10.86
CA GLY A 378 20.50 -15.92 10.55
C GLY A 378 20.59 -15.48 9.09
N GLU A 379 19.48 -15.48 8.38
CA GLU A 379 19.35 -15.02 7.00
C GLU A 379 18.84 -13.58 6.95
N TYR A 380 19.45 -12.78 6.08
CA TYR A 380 19.16 -11.36 5.89
C TYR A 380 19.09 -11.02 4.41
N GLY A 381 18.37 -9.96 4.09
CA GLY A 381 18.32 -9.42 2.72
C GLY A 381 18.01 -7.94 2.72
N PHE A 382 18.23 -7.31 1.58
CA PHE A 382 17.79 -5.93 1.38
C PHE A 382 16.26 -5.87 1.34
N VAL A 383 15.69 -4.80 1.92
CA VAL A 383 14.23 -4.58 1.97
C VAL A 383 13.64 -4.44 0.57
N ASN A 384 14.44 -3.98 -0.40
CA ASN A 384 14.10 -3.97 -1.81
C ASN A 384 15.37 -4.10 -2.67
N THR A 385 15.19 -4.54 -3.91
CA THR A 385 16.27 -4.79 -4.85
C THR A 385 17.00 -3.52 -5.29
N LEU A 386 16.34 -2.38 -5.37
CA LEU A 386 16.99 -1.13 -5.78
C LEU A 386 17.98 -0.62 -4.73
N TYR A 387 17.77 -0.92 -3.43
CA TYR A 387 18.80 -0.64 -2.42
C TYR A 387 20.05 -1.49 -2.68
N PHE A 388 19.85 -2.76 -2.97
CA PHE A 388 20.95 -3.64 -3.36
C PHE A 388 21.69 -3.14 -4.63
N THR A 389 20.93 -2.80 -5.69
CA THR A 389 21.46 -2.27 -6.96
C THR A 389 22.29 -1.01 -6.72
N TYR A 390 21.80 -0.11 -5.87
CA TYR A 390 22.55 1.09 -5.49
C TYR A 390 23.93 0.76 -4.87
N PHE A 391 23.99 -0.16 -3.92
CA PHE A 391 25.28 -0.54 -3.30
C PHE A 391 26.18 -1.31 -4.26
N MET A 392 25.64 -2.11 -5.17
CA MET A 392 26.38 -2.78 -6.21
C MET A 392 27.05 -1.76 -7.14
N MET A 393 26.32 -0.75 -7.59
CA MET A 393 26.84 0.33 -8.42
C MET A 393 27.89 1.17 -7.70
N LEU A 394 27.62 1.53 -6.45
CA LEU A 394 28.56 2.31 -5.63
C LEU A 394 29.87 1.56 -5.39
N SER A 395 29.82 0.26 -5.18
CA SER A 395 31.00 -0.61 -5.08
C SER A 395 31.80 -0.62 -6.38
N ALA A 396 31.16 -0.85 -7.51
CA ALA A 396 31.82 -0.86 -8.81
C ALA A 396 32.50 0.48 -9.14
N LYS A 397 31.88 1.61 -8.78
CA LYS A 397 32.46 2.94 -8.92
C LYS A 397 33.69 3.12 -8.04
N ASN A 398 33.64 2.70 -6.78
CA ASN A 398 34.79 2.78 -5.88
C ASN A 398 35.97 1.93 -6.37
N ASP A 399 35.72 0.72 -6.87
CA ASP A 399 36.75 -0.16 -7.42
C ASP A 399 37.42 0.49 -8.66
N TYR A 400 36.62 1.11 -9.53
CA TYR A 400 37.14 1.85 -10.68
C TYR A 400 38.00 3.06 -10.27
N GLU A 401 37.53 3.89 -9.33
CA GLU A 401 38.28 5.06 -8.85
C GLU A 401 39.59 4.65 -8.16
N GLN A 402 39.61 3.53 -7.45
CA GLN A 402 40.82 2.98 -6.87
C GLN A 402 41.82 2.50 -7.94
N SER A 403 41.32 1.80 -8.99
CA SER A 403 42.19 1.34 -10.08
C SER A 403 42.87 2.50 -10.81
N GLN A 404 42.19 3.64 -10.98
CA GLN A 404 42.75 4.82 -11.62
C GLN A 404 43.82 5.55 -10.78
N LYS A 405 43.85 5.36 -9.46
CA LYS A 405 44.89 5.97 -8.57
C LYS A 405 46.23 5.23 -8.60
N TYR A 406 46.26 4.03 -9.15
CA TYR A 406 47.45 3.19 -9.25
C TYR A 406 48.03 3.12 -10.67
N HIS A 407 47.46 3.84 -11.63
CA HIS A 407 47.97 4.16 -12.93
C HIS A 407 48.27 5.64 -13.07
#